data_f3d3a96586a1652a498df690adc3b729
#
_entry.id   f3d3a96586a1652a498df690adc3b729
#
_cell.length_a   1.000
_cell.length_b   1.000
_cell.length_c   1.000
_cell.angle_alpha   90.00
_cell.angle_beta   90.00
_cell.angle_gamma   90.00
#
_symmetry.space_group_name_H-M   'P 1'
#
loop_
_entity.id
_entity.type
_entity.pdbx_description
1 polymer ?
#
loop_
_entity_poly.entity_id
_entity_poly.type
_entity_poly.pdbx_seq_one_letter_code
_entity_poly.pdbx_strand_id
1 'polypeptide(L)'
;MRPGLACGRLAKPGGDLQINKFYLDALKVIAVIACLALAGCAFPRAAKVPMDSIYLPASTDTRADTLIVFLPGAQEVPIDIVKEGFVEQVRARNIDADVMVIDSHIGYFLKRTFDVRIRTDIIEPARAKGYKSIWLAGISLGGFGSLMYSRIFAGEIDGVIAIAPFIAANDVLNEVIDAGGLARWQPKLPLQTDDYQRDLLLWLRGYADPNLQRPKLYIGYGSKDGLAQFQTLIGTILPPDRLLAAPGGHDWPPWKQMWGDVLDRAPLPRKGIRAAEK
;
A
#
# COMPACT_ATOMS: atom_id res chain seq x y z
N MET A 1 -6.13 -38.74 -91.63
CA MET A 1 -5.15 -37.74 -91.28
C MET A 1 -5.80 -36.69 -90.38
N ARG A 2 -5.42 -36.66 -89.14
CA ARG A 2 -5.82 -35.59 -88.16
C ARG A 2 -4.52 -35.18 -87.43
N PRO A 3 -4.21 -33.89 -87.32
CA PRO A 3 -3.04 -33.42 -86.56
C PRO A 3 -3.37 -33.30 -85.07
N GLY A 4 -2.39 -33.66 -84.26
CA GLY A 4 -2.45 -33.66 -82.82
C GLY A 4 -2.39 -32.25 -82.22
N LEU A 5 -3.19 -32.05 -81.17
CA LEU A 5 -3.17 -30.88 -80.32
C LEU A 5 -2.07 -31.00 -79.27
N ALA A 6 -1.12 -30.04 -79.28
CA ALA A 6 -0.11 -29.90 -78.26
C ALA A 6 -0.70 -29.25 -76.97
N CYS A 7 -0.56 -29.96 -75.88
CA CYS A 7 -0.95 -29.50 -74.53
C CYS A 7 0.10 -28.52 -74.01
N GLY A 8 -0.26 -27.22 -73.92
CA GLY A 8 0.56 -26.18 -73.33
C GLY A 8 0.65 -26.32 -71.82
N ARG A 9 1.83 -26.43 -71.25
CA ARG A 9 2.06 -26.41 -69.80
C ARG A 9 1.86 -24.99 -69.27
N LEU A 10 0.92 -24.84 -68.37
CA LEU A 10 0.77 -23.63 -67.56
C LEU A 10 1.98 -23.50 -66.59
N ALA A 11 2.72 -22.40 -66.72
CA ALA A 11 3.78 -22.00 -65.78
C ALA A 11 3.15 -21.66 -64.44
N LYS A 12 3.66 -22.24 -63.36
CA LYS A 12 3.38 -21.81 -61.97
C LYS A 12 4.01 -20.45 -61.69
N PRO A 13 3.31 -19.51 -61.07
CA PRO A 13 3.95 -18.29 -60.57
C PRO A 13 4.63 -18.64 -59.24
N GLY A 14 5.89 -18.96 -59.29
CA GLY A 14 6.79 -19.04 -58.12
C GLY A 14 7.46 -17.72 -57.90
N GLY A 15 6.79 -16.82 -57.21
CA GLY A 15 7.39 -15.63 -56.62
C GLY A 15 7.61 -15.91 -55.16
N ASP A 16 8.78 -16.48 -54.80
CA ASP A 16 9.25 -16.51 -53.43
C ASP A 16 9.49 -15.05 -53.01
N LEU A 17 8.62 -14.55 -52.10
CA LEU A 17 8.84 -13.26 -51.43
C LEU A 17 10.08 -13.45 -50.54
N GLN A 18 11.25 -13.24 -51.08
CA GLN A 18 12.48 -13.10 -50.29
C GLN A 18 12.34 -11.81 -49.49
N ILE A 19 11.75 -11.92 -48.28
CA ILE A 19 11.78 -10.83 -47.31
C ILE A 19 13.25 -10.55 -47.02
N ASN A 20 13.73 -9.40 -47.49
CA ASN A 20 15.12 -9.00 -47.41
C ASN A 20 15.53 -9.06 -45.91
N LYS A 21 16.63 -9.80 -45.64
CA LYS A 21 17.18 -9.98 -44.30
C LYS A 21 17.32 -8.65 -43.54
N PHE A 22 17.58 -7.58 -44.27
CA PHE A 22 17.64 -6.22 -43.74
C PHE A 22 16.33 -5.77 -43.11
N TYR A 23 15.18 -6.07 -43.71
CA TYR A 23 13.85 -5.72 -43.12
C TYR A 23 13.54 -6.55 -41.88
N LEU A 24 13.94 -7.82 -41.85
CA LEU A 24 13.78 -8.68 -40.68
C LEU A 24 14.64 -8.21 -39.51
N ASP A 25 15.85 -7.78 -39.77
CA ASP A 25 16.74 -7.26 -38.73
C ASP A 25 16.31 -5.86 -38.26
N ALA A 26 15.80 -5.02 -39.13
CA ALA A 26 15.19 -3.72 -38.76
C ALA A 26 13.93 -3.92 -37.89
N LEU A 27 13.07 -4.89 -38.21
CA LEU A 27 11.89 -5.20 -37.39
C LEU A 27 12.25 -5.72 -35.99
N LYS A 28 13.33 -6.53 -35.87
CA LYS A 28 13.84 -6.97 -34.57
C LYS A 28 14.36 -5.82 -33.73
N VAL A 29 15.10 -4.90 -34.33
CA VAL A 29 15.61 -3.70 -33.64
C VAL A 29 14.44 -2.82 -33.18
N ILE A 30 13.44 -2.61 -34.04
CA ILE A 30 12.22 -1.84 -33.66
C ILE A 30 11.46 -2.53 -32.52
N ALA A 31 11.31 -3.86 -32.57
CA ALA A 31 10.66 -4.63 -31.51
C ALA A 31 11.43 -4.54 -30.18
N VAL A 32 12.76 -4.60 -30.21
CA VAL A 32 13.60 -4.44 -29.01
C VAL A 32 13.48 -3.02 -28.47
N ILE A 33 13.50 -1.98 -29.32
CA ILE A 33 13.31 -0.59 -28.90
C ILE A 33 11.90 -0.39 -28.30
N ALA A 34 10.88 -0.96 -28.91
CA ALA A 34 9.51 -0.90 -28.40
C ALA A 34 9.37 -1.64 -27.04
N CYS A 35 10.00 -2.81 -26.89
CA CYS A 35 10.06 -3.52 -25.60
C CYS A 35 10.82 -2.72 -24.54
N LEU A 36 11.93 -2.07 -24.89
CA LEU A 36 12.67 -1.20 -23.97
C LEU A 36 11.90 0.05 -23.61
N ALA A 37 11.15 0.64 -24.55
CA ALA A 37 10.28 1.79 -24.28
C ALA A 37 9.08 1.42 -23.36
N LEU A 38 8.51 0.22 -23.53
CA LEU A 38 7.49 -0.32 -22.65
C LEU A 38 8.04 -0.71 -21.27
N ALA A 39 9.27 -1.19 -21.20
CA ALA A 39 9.96 -1.47 -19.94
C ALA A 39 10.33 -0.19 -19.17
N GLY A 40 10.50 0.95 -19.85
CA GLY A 40 10.77 2.25 -19.22
C GLY A 40 9.70 2.71 -18.25
N CYS A 41 8.45 2.23 -18.39
CA CYS A 41 7.37 2.46 -17.42
C CYS A 41 7.42 1.56 -16.18
N ALA A 42 8.32 0.56 -16.16
CA ALA A 42 8.41 -0.43 -15.08
C ALA A 42 9.53 -0.15 -14.07
N PHE A 43 10.34 0.90 -14.25
CA PHE A 43 11.37 1.23 -13.27
C PHE A 43 10.75 1.95 -12.08
N PRO A 44 10.97 1.45 -10.85
CA PRO A 44 10.50 2.12 -9.65
C PRO A 44 11.11 3.52 -9.57
N ARG A 45 10.29 4.50 -9.17
CA ARG A 45 10.77 5.87 -8.93
C ARG A 45 11.95 5.87 -7.95
N ALA A 46 12.93 6.73 -8.19
CA ALA A 46 14.07 6.87 -7.28
C ALA A 46 13.62 7.49 -5.94
N ALA A 47 14.06 6.91 -4.84
CA ALA A 47 13.83 7.47 -3.52
C ALA A 47 14.52 8.85 -3.40
N LYS A 48 13.76 9.88 -3.01
CA LYS A 48 14.26 11.23 -2.74
C LYS A 48 14.58 11.42 -1.27
N VAL A 49 15.48 12.33 -0.97
CA VAL A 49 15.87 12.74 0.38
C VAL A 49 15.92 14.26 0.43
N PRO A 50 15.10 14.90 1.28
CA PRO A 50 14.03 14.32 2.08
C PRO A 50 12.87 13.80 1.23
N MET A 51 12.02 12.95 1.84
CA MET A 51 10.82 12.40 1.20
C MET A 51 9.82 13.51 0.87
N ASP A 52 9.33 13.53 -0.37
CA ASP A 52 8.31 14.51 -0.79
C ASP A 52 7.00 14.30 0.00
N SER A 53 6.29 15.38 0.30
CA SER A 53 5.01 15.33 1.00
C SER A 53 4.11 16.51 0.66
N ILE A 54 2.79 16.33 0.84
CA ILE A 54 1.78 17.39 0.80
C ILE A 54 1.28 17.59 2.23
N TYR A 55 1.48 18.78 2.77
CA TYR A 55 1.00 19.15 4.10
C TYR A 55 -0.31 19.94 4.00
N LEU A 56 -1.32 19.52 4.78
CA LEU A 56 -2.68 20.08 4.78
C LEU A 56 -3.10 20.36 6.24
N PRO A 57 -2.98 21.60 6.70
CA PRO A 57 -3.30 21.97 8.07
C PRO A 57 -4.81 21.84 8.37
N ALA A 58 -5.15 21.58 9.62
CA ALA A 58 -6.52 21.57 10.12
C ALA A 58 -7.12 22.99 10.19
N SER A 59 -6.27 23.98 10.41
CA SER A 59 -6.61 25.41 10.48
C SER A 59 -5.46 26.22 9.87
N THR A 60 -5.77 27.45 9.44
CA THR A 60 -4.77 28.43 9.00
C THR A 60 -4.06 29.11 10.16
N ASP A 61 -4.73 29.20 11.33
CA ASP A 61 -4.30 30.04 12.43
C ASP A 61 -3.52 29.27 13.49
N THR A 62 -3.86 28.00 13.71
CA THR A 62 -3.22 27.17 14.74
C THR A 62 -2.95 25.77 14.21
N ARG A 63 -1.78 25.25 14.54
CA ARG A 63 -1.43 23.86 14.28
C ARG A 63 -2.20 22.94 15.24
N ALA A 64 -2.72 21.81 14.73
CA ALA A 64 -3.31 20.78 15.57
C ALA A 64 -2.23 20.07 16.43
N ASP A 65 -2.64 19.52 17.57
CA ASP A 65 -1.77 18.66 18.39
C ASP A 65 -1.57 17.26 17.77
N THR A 66 -2.47 16.86 16.86
CA THR A 66 -2.47 15.56 16.18
C THR A 66 -2.05 15.71 14.72
N LEU A 67 -1.19 14.82 14.26
CA LEU A 67 -0.81 14.66 12.85
C LEU A 67 -1.25 13.28 12.34
N ILE A 68 -1.95 13.25 11.22
CA ILE A 68 -2.19 12.02 10.45
C ILE A 68 -1.22 12.02 9.26
N VAL A 69 -0.30 11.05 9.24
CA VAL A 69 0.60 10.83 8.12
C VAL A 69 0.00 9.75 7.23
N PHE A 70 -0.34 10.11 6.00
CA PHE A 70 -0.99 9.19 5.06
C PHE A 70 -0.01 8.67 4.02
N LEU A 71 0.05 7.34 3.87
CA LEU A 71 0.90 6.59 2.96
C LEU A 71 0.06 6.03 1.81
N PRO A 72 0.25 6.51 0.57
CA PRO A 72 -0.43 5.96 -0.61
C PRO A 72 -0.09 4.50 -0.86
N GLY A 73 -0.87 3.83 -1.71
CA GLY A 73 -0.57 2.49 -2.22
C GLY A 73 0.58 2.49 -3.23
N ALA A 74 0.82 1.34 -3.84
CA ALA A 74 1.96 1.17 -4.74
C ALA A 74 1.86 1.95 -6.05
N GLN A 75 0.65 2.23 -6.51
CA GLN A 75 0.36 2.89 -7.79
C GLN A 75 -0.04 4.36 -7.62
N GLU A 76 -0.46 4.75 -6.42
CA GLU A 76 -0.93 6.08 -6.11
C GLU A 76 0.23 7.04 -5.81
N VAL A 77 -0.04 8.31 -6.00
CA VAL A 77 0.83 9.43 -5.57
C VAL A 77 0.09 10.29 -4.55
N PRO A 78 0.79 11.13 -3.78
CA PRO A 78 0.17 11.91 -2.71
C PRO A 78 -1.07 12.71 -3.12
N ILE A 79 -1.06 13.27 -4.33
CA ILE A 79 -2.19 14.09 -4.81
C ILE A 79 -3.46 13.27 -5.07
N ASP A 80 -3.35 11.97 -5.34
CA ASP A 80 -4.51 11.11 -5.56
C ASP A 80 -5.32 10.95 -4.27
N ILE A 81 -4.65 10.80 -3.13
CA ILE A 81 -5.28 10.74 -1.81
C ILE A 81 -6.10 12.00 -1.53
N VAL A 82 -5.56 13.16 -1.93
CA VAL A 82 -6.27 14.44 -1.79
C VAL A 82 -7.46 14.50 -2.73
N LYS A 83 -7.28 14.19 -4.03
CA LYS A 83 -8.33 14.21 -5.05
C LYS A 83 -9.47 13.24 -4.75
N GLU A 84 -9.17 12.09 -4.17
CA GLU A 84 -10.16 11.08 -3.79
C GLU A 84 -10.93 11.43 -2.51
N GLY A 85 -10.64 12.58 -1.88
CA GLY A 85 -11.42 13.13 -0.78
C GLY A 85 -11.09 12.56 0.60
N PHE A 86 -9.94 11.90 0.77
CA PHE A 86 -9.55 11.35 2.08
C PHE A 86 -9.32 12.46 3.12
N VAL A 87 -8.69 13.55 2.71
CA VAL A 87 -8.46 14.70 3.59
C VAL A 87 -9.77 15.41 3.89
N GLU A 88 -10.65 15.55 2.89
CA GLU A 88 -11.96 16.16 3.04
C GLU A 88 -12.83 15.40 4.07
N GLN A 89 -12.78 14.07 4.07
CA GLN A 89 -13.48 13.26 5.07
C GLN A 89 -13.01 13.53 6.50
N VAL A 90 -11.73 13.83 6.71
CA VAL A 90 -11.20 14.25 8.03
C VAL A 90 -11.83 15.59 8.43
N ARG A 91 -11.91 16.54 7.49
CA ARG A 91 -12.48 17.87 7.72
C ARG A 91 -14.00 17.82 7.97
N ALA A 92 -14.72 17.04 7.17
CA ALA A 92 -16.18 16.87 7.31
C ALA A 92 -16.61 16.30 8.67
N ARG A 93 -15.69 15.57 9.34
CA ARG A 93 -15.90 15.01 10.67
C ARG A 93 -15.42 15.90 11.81
N ASN A 94 -15.01 17.13 11.52
CA ASN A 94 -14.42 18.05 12.49
C ASN A 94 -13.23 17.46 13.28
N ILE A 95 -12.48 16.53 12.67
CA ILE A 95 -11.31 15.98 13.33
C ILE A 95 -10.21 17.05 13.38
N ASP A 96 -9.71 17.30 14.59
CA ASP A 96 -8.67 18.29 14.86
C ASP A 96 -7.28 17.65 14.68
N ALA A 97 -6.94 17.40 13.43
CA ALA A 97 -5.65 16.84 13.04
C ALA A 97 -5.16 17.47 11.75
N ASP A 98 -3.89 17.82 11.71
CA ASP A 98 -3.20 18.11 10.45
C ASP A 98 -3.02 16.81 9.68
N VAL A 99 -3.01 16.89 8.35
CA VAL A 99 -2.78 15.73 7.48
C VAL A 99 -1.53 15.99 6.65
N MET A 100 -0.66 15.00 6.60
CA MET A 100 0.51 14.99 5.72
C MET A 100 0.46 13.74 4.85
N VAL A 101 0.35 13.90 3.53
CA VAL A 101 0.40 12.78 2.59
C VAL A 101 1.81 12.68 2.03
N ILE A 102 2.49 11.58 2.29
CA ILE A 102 3.91 11.39 1.93
C ILE A 102 4.07 10.54 0.66
N ASP A 103 5.12 10.76 -0.10
CA ASP A 103 5.40 10.00 -1.33
C ASP A 103 6.17 8.70 -1.05
N SER A 104 5.55 7.79 -0.31
CA SER A 104 6.12 6.53 0.18
C SER A 104 6.08 5.38 -0.85
N HIS A 105 6.55 5.64 -2.07
CA HIS A 105 6.49 4.65 -3.16
C HIS A 105 7.45 3.46 -2.99
N ILE A 106 7.24 2.40 -3.81
CA ILE A 106 7.99 1.13 -3.75
C ILE A 106 9.53 1.31 -3.80
N GLY A 107 10.04 2.39 -4.40
CA GLY A 107 11.47 2.67 -4.50
C GLY A 107 12.17 2.78 -3.13
N TYR A 108 11.48 3.26 -2.10
CA TYR A 108 12.03 3.32 -0.74
C TYR A 108 12.15 1.93 -0.11
N PHE A 109 11.18 1.04 -0.37
CA PHE A 109 11.19 -0.34 0.09
C PHE A 109 12.31 -1.14 -0.57
N LEU A 110 12.47 -1.02 -1.89
CA LEU A 110 13.55 -1.69 -2.63
C LEU A 110 14.94 -1.21 -2.21
N LYS A 111 15.06 0.05 -1.82
CA LYS A 111 16.30 0.62 -1.27
C LYS A 111 16.53 0.28 0.21
N ARG A 112 15.54 -0.35 0.88
CA ARG A 112 15.56 -0.62 2.33
C ARG A 112 15.80 0.65 3.16
N THR A 113 15.22 1.78 2.74
CA THR A 113 15.36 3.07 3.40
C THR A 113 14.02 3.62 3.91
N PHE A 114 12.94 2.90 3.65
CA PHE A 114 11.57 3.33 3.92
C PHE A 114 11.37 3.79 5.38
N ASP A 115 11.71 2.94 6.32
CA ASP A 115 11.56 3.16 7.75
C ASP A 115 12.41 4.33 8.25
N VAL A 116 13.69 4.36 7.85
CA VAL A 116 14.61 5.46 8.19
C VAL A 116 14.11 6.78 7.60
N ARG A 117 13.64 6.79 6.35
CA ARG A 117 13.15 8.03 5.71
C ARG A 117 11.87 8.55 6.36
N ILE A 118 10.89 7.69 6.68
CA ILE A 118 9.72 8.13 7.45
C ILE A 118 10.16 8.73 8.79
N ARG A 119 11.05 8.07 9.47
CA ARG A 119 11.51 8.55 10.78
C ARG A 119 12.19 9.91 10.69
N THR A 120 13.25 10.01 9.87
CA THR A 120 14.09 11.21 9.81
C THR A 120 13.45 12.39 9.07
N ASP A 121 12.65 12.11 8.04
CA ASP A 121 12.10 13.15 7.19
C ASP A 121 10.70 13.62 7.66
N ILE A 122 9.97 12.78 8.39
CA ILE A 122 8.56 13.02 8.75
C ILE A 122 8.36 13.03 10.27
N ILE A 123 8.65 11.92 10.97
CA ILE A 123 8.26 11.76 12.38
C ILE A 123 9.09 12.60 13.32
N GLU A 124 10.41 12.55 13.22
CA GLU A 124 11.29 13.38 14.05
C GLU A 124 11.02 14.88 13.85
N PRO A 125 10.90 15.41 12.60
CA PRO A 125 10.51 16.80 12.39
C PRO A 125 9.12 17.15 12.93
N ALA A 126 8.15 16.21 12.85
CA ALA A 126 6.81 16.41 13.42
C ALA A 126 6.87 16.53 14.95
N ARG A 127 7.60 15.64 15.61
CA ARG A 127 7.80 15.71 17.08
C ARG A 127 8.55 16.98 17.48
N ALA A 128 9.58 17.38 16.72
CA ALA A 128 10.30 18.65 16.96
C ALA A 128 9.40 19.88 16.80
N LYS A 129 8.40 19.83 15.91
CA LYS A 129 7.36 20.86 15.80
C LYS A 129 6.33 20.80 16.92
N GLY A 130 6.37 19.79 17.81
CA GLY A 130 5.52 19.67 18.99
C GLY A 130 4.19 18.95 18.76
N TYR A 131 4.04 18.12 17.70
CA TYR A 131 2.90 17.20 17.60
C TYR A 131 2.91 16.23 18.77
N LYS A 132 1.79 16.19 19.52
CA LYS A 132 1.63 15.33 20.70
C LYS A 132 1.18 13.92 20.31
N SER A 133 0.36 13.81 19.26
CA SER A 133 -0.14 12.54 18.74
C SER A 133 0.16 12.40 17.25
N ILE A 134 0.68 11.22 16.83
CA ILE A 134 0.95 10.91 15.43
C ILE A 134 0.27 9.60 15.08
N TRP A 135 -0.54 9.64 14.04
CA TRP A 135 -1.21 8.47 13.46
C TRP A 135 -0.65 8.21 12.08
N LEU A 136 -0.37 6.95 11.78
CA LEU A 136 -0.10 6.51 10.41
C LEU A 136 -1.39 5.98 9.79
N ALA A 137 -1.68 6.42 8.59
CA ALA A 137 -2.77 5.89 7.78
C ALA A 137 -2.20 5.42 6.43
N GLY A 138 -2.69 4.34 5.87
CA GLY A 138 -2.20 3.92 4.56
C GLY A 138 -3.06 2.89 3.88
N ILE A 139 -2.94 2.85 2.54
CA ILE A 139 -3.66 1.93 1.66
C ILE A 139 -2.67 0.92 1.09
N SER A 140 -3.02 -0.35 1.02
CA SER A 140 -2.26 -1.41 0.34
C SER A 140 -0.79 -1.45 0.80
N LEU A 141 0.18 -1.09 -0.07
CA LEU A 141 1.59 -0.94 0.27
C LEU A 141 1.81 0.10 1.39
N GLY A 142 1.07 1.22 1.37
CA GLY A 142 1.13 2.23 2.42
C GLY A 142 0.59 1.71 3.76
N GLY A 143 -0.43 0.86 3.73
CA GLY A 143 -0.94 0.16 4.91
C GLY A 143 0.11 -0.80 5.48
N PHE A 144 0.77 -1.59 4.63
CA PHE A 144 1.91 -2.41 5.01
C PHE A 144 3.04 -1.58 5.63
N GLY A 145 3.41 -0.48 4.97
CA GLY A 145 4.45 0.43 5.47
C GLY A 145 4.12 1.01 6.85
N SER A 146 2.86 1.39 7.07
CA SER A 146 2.40 1.89 8.37
C SER A 146 2.54 0.84 9.48
N LEU A 147 2.21 -0.42 9.19
CA LEU A 147 2.38 -1.54 10.11
C LEU A 147 3.86 -1.82 10.39
N MET A 148 4.68 -1.89 9.34
CA MET A 148 6.13 -2.13 9.47
C MET A 148 6.82 -1.04 10.28
N TYR A 149 6.53 0.23 10.01
CA TYR A 149 7.07 1.34 10.79
C TYR A 149 6.71 1.21 12.27
N SER A 150 5.43 0.97 12.56
CA SER A 150 4.94 0.84 13.93
C SER A 150 5.51 -0.37 14.66
N ARG A 151 5.85 -1.44 13.94
CA ARG A 151 6.55 -2.59 14.50
C ARG A 151 7.99 -2.23 14.88
N ILE A 152 8.70 -1.50 14.02
CA ILE A 152 10.12 -1.15 14.24
C ILE A 152 10.26 -0.07 15.32
N PHE A 153 9.35 0.92 15.33
CA PHE A 153 9.39 2.09 16.21
C PHE A 153 8.10 2.20 17.04
N ALA A 154 7.78 1.14 17.79
CA ALA A 154 6.49 0.96 18.47
C ALA A 154 6.09 2.12 19.41
N GLY A 155 7.05 2.83 19.99
CA GLY A 155 6.81 3.94 20.92
C GLY A 155 6.60 5.31 20.26
N GLU A 156 6.77 5.42 18.94
CA GLU A 156 6.74 6.72 18.25
C GLU A 156 5.34 7.07 17.69
N ILE A 157 4.44 6.08 17.57
CA ILE A 157 3.15 6.18 16.89
C ILE A 157 2.01 5.84 17.86
N ASP A 158 0.95 6.65 17.87
CA ASP A 158 -0.21 6.49 18.74
C ASP A 158 -1.30 5.60 18.13
N GLY A 159 -1.38 5.56 16.81
CA GLY A 159 -2.35 4.73 16.10
C GLY A 159 -2.00 4.46 14.64
N VAL A 160 -2.58 3.39 14.11
CA VAL A 160 -2.44 2.95 12.72
C VAL A 160 -3.82 2.69 12.13
N ILE A 161 -4.07 3.21 10.95
CA ILE A 161 -5.23 2.93 10.11
C ILE A 161 -4.71 2.30 8.82
N ALA A 162 -4.87 0.99 8.68
CA ALA A 162 -4.41 0.25 7.53
C ALA A 162 -5.61 -0.19 6.67
N ILE A 163 -5.73 0.35 5.46
CA ILE A 163 -6.81 0.04 4.52
C ILE A 163 -6.26 -0.93 3.48
N ALA A 164 -6.89 -2.10 3.35
CA ALA A 164 -6.51 -3.15 2.43
C ALA A 164 -5.00 -3.45 2.42
N PRO A 165 -4.32 -3.53 3.61
CA PRO A 165 -2.88 -3.64 3.63
C PRO A 165 -2.42 -4.98 3.04
N PHE A 166 -1.34 -4.96 2.25
CA PHE A 166 -0.55 -6.17 2.03
C PHE A 166 0.12 -6.52 3.37
N ILE A 167 0.14 -7.78 3.75
CA ILE A 167 0.78 -8.19 5.02
C ILE A 167 1.80 -9.32 4.78
N ALA A 168 1.41 -10.34 4.02
CA ALA A 168 2.29 -11.46 3.70
C ALA A 168 1.92 -12.10 2.36
N ALA A 169 2.87 -12.86 1.80
CA ALA A 169 2.64 -13.71 0.64
C ALA A 169 1.84 -14.96 1.01
N ASN A 170 1.27 -15.62 0.00
CA ASN A 170 0.35 -16.75 0.20
C ASN A 170 0.96 -17.93 0.93
N ASP A 171 2.24 -18.20 0.75
CA ASP A 171 2.95 -19.28 1.47
C ASP A 171 2.96 -19.04 2.98
N VAL A 172 3.28 -17.82 3.41
CA VAL A 172 3.24 -17.43 4.82
C VAL A 172 1.82 -17.37 5.36
N LEU A 173 0.87 -16.93 4.52
CA LEU A 173 -0.54 -16.93 4.87
C LEU A 173 -1.07 -18.34 5.14
N ASN A 174 -0.69 -19.31 4.31
CA ASN A 174 -1.10 -20.70 4.47
C ASN A 174 -0.58 -21.30 5.80
N GLU A 175 0.63 -20.94 6.24
CA GLU A 175 1.11 -21.35 7.57
C GLU A 175 0.17 -20.89 8.70
N VAL A 176 -0.35 -19.66 8.60
CA VAL A 176 -1.28 -19.10 9.59
C VAL A 176 -2.64 -19.83 9.53
N ILE A 177 -3.11 -20.13 8.33
CA ILE A 177 -4.36 -20.88 8.11
C ILE A 177 -4.23 -22.29 8.70
N ASP A 178 -3.16 -23.00 8.36
CA ASP A 178 -2.91 -24.38 8.80
C ASP A 178 -2.77 -24.47 10.32
N ALA A 179 -2.25 -23.42 10.96
CA ALA A 179 -2.19 -23.31 12.41
C ALA A 179 -3.56 -23.00 13.07
N GLY A 180 -4.60 -22.74 12.28
CA GLY A 180 -5.93 -22.35 12.78
C GLY A 180 -6.02 -20.89 13.24
N GLY A 181 -5.25 -20.01 12.61
CA GLY A 181 -5.29 -18.55 12.80
C GLY A 181 -4.07 -17.98 13.54
N LEU A 182 -3.94 -16.66 13.46
CA LEU A 182 -2.74 -15.94 13.92
C LEU A 182 -2.48 -16.11 15.43
N ALA A 183 -3.53 -16.22 16.26
CA ALA A 183 -3.38 -16.43 17.70
C ALA A 183 -2.67 -17.75 18.04
N ARG A 184 -2.84 -18.77 17.21
CA ARG A 184 -2.24 -20.13 17.41
C ARG A 184 -0.95 -20.32 16.63
N TRP A 185 -0.72 -19.49 15.61
CA TRP A 185 0.42 -19.65 14.73
C TRP A 185 1.75 -19.40 15.46
N GLN A 186 2.71 -20.29 15.23
CA GLN A 186 4.05 -20.20 15.80
C GLN A 186 5.07 -20.51 14.70
N PRO A 187 5.80 -19.51 14.18
CA PRO A 187 6.84 -19.76 13.21
C PRO A 187 8.04 -20.44 13.85
N LYS A 188 8.84 -21.09 13.02
CA LYS A 188 10.13 -21.62 13.45
C LYS A 188 11.07 -20.48 13.85
N LEU A 189 11.63 -20.54 15.04
CA LEU A 189 12.58 -19.55 15.55
C LEU A 189 14.02 -20.10 15.58
N PRO A 190 15.06 -19.25 15.46
CA PRO A 190 14.98 -17.81 15.16
C PRO A 190 14.55 -17.55 13.72
N LEU A 191 13.88 -16.41 13.47
CA LEU A 191 13.58 -15.97 12.12
C LEU A 191 14.86 -15.58 11.38
N GLN A 192 14.85 -15.74 10.05
CA GLN A 192 15.90 -15.18 9.21
C GLN A 192 15.86 -13.65 9.28
N THR A 193 17.01 -12.99 9.13
CA THR A 193 17.15 -11.53 9.29
C THR A 193 16.28 -10.73 8.34
N ASP A 194 15.94 -11.30 7.19
CA ASP A 194 15.12 -10.68 6.14
C ASP A 194 13.67 -11.19 6.09
N ASP A 195 13.26 -12.04 7.04
CA ASP A 195 11.90 -12.59 7.13
C ASP A 195 10.93 -11.58 7.78
N TYR A 196 10.80 -10.43 7.11
CA TYR A 196 9.96 -9.33 7.58
C TYR A 196 8.47 -9.70 7.67
N GLN A 197 8.00 -10.68 6.90
CA GLN A 197 6.60 -11.09 6.89
C GLN A 197 6.24 -11.84 8.18
N ARG A 198 6.99 -12.88 8.52
CA ARG A 198 6.77 -13.63 9.77
C ARG A 198 7.04 -12.76 10.99
N ASP A 199 8.00 -11.87 10.92
CA ASP A 199 8.32 -10.92 11.98
C ASP A 199 7.17 -9.91 12.20
N LEU A 200 6.56 -9.36 11.13
CA LEU A 200 5.36 -8.52 11.23
C LEU A 200 4.19 -9.29 11.83
N LEU A 201 3.98 -10.56 11.42
CA LEU A 201 2.92 -11.40 11.95
C LEU A 201 3.10 -11.71 13.44
N LEU A 202 4.32 -11.96 13.88
CA LEU A 202 4.62 -12.12 15.32
C LEU A 202 4.29 -10.85 16.10
N TRP A 203 4.63 -9.70 15.56
CA TRP A 203 4.28 -8.42 16.17
C TRP A 203 2.75 -8.22 16.21
N LEU A 204 2.04 -8.48 15.11
CA LEU A 204 0.58 -8.38 15.04
C LEU A 204 -0.10 -9.33 16.02
N ARG A 205 0.39 -10.58 16.17
CA ARG A 205 -0.14 -11.52 17.15
C ARG A 205 -0.20 -10.94 18.57
N GLY A 206 0.73 -10.07 18.90
CA GLY A 206 0.77 -9.40 20.21
C GLY A 206 -0.44 -8.51 20.51
N TYR A 207 -1.29 -8.17 19.54
CA TYR A 207 -2.54 -7.47 19.80
C TYR A 207 -3.58 -8.33 20.53
N ALA A 208 -3.39 -9.64 20.57
CA ALA A 208 -4.21 -10.55 21.40
C ALA A 208 -3.93 -10.41 22.90
N ASP A 209 -2.79 -9.84 23.30
CA ASP A 209 -2.43 -9.60 24.69
C ASP A 209 -2.78 -8.16 25.09
N PRO A 210 -3.81 -7.94 25.94
CA PRO A 210 -4.22 -6.59 26.35
C PRO A 210 -3.19 -5.86 27.23
N ASN A 211 -2.21 -6.56 27.78
CA ASN A 211 -1.15 -5.98 28.61
C ASN A 211 -0.01 -5.36 27.79
N LEU A 212 0.10 -5.72 26.52
CA LEU A 212 1.13 -5.15 25.66
C LEU A 212 0.71 -3.76 25.16
N GLN A 213 1.54 -2.78 25.46
CA GLN A 213 1.36 -1.41 24.95
C GLN A 213 1.70 -1.39 23.45
N ARG A 214 0.70 -1.11 22.62
CA ARG A 214 0.81 -1.02 21.17
C ARG A 214 0.02 0.16 20.64
N PRO A 215 0.37 0.74 19.48
CA PRO A 215 -0.45 1.71 18.79
C PRO A 215 -1.87 1.19 18.58
N LYS A 216 -2.88 2.05 18.66
CA LYS A 216 -4.25 1.65 18.31
C LYS A 216 -4.29 1.24 16.84
N LEU A 217 -4.80 0.04 16.53
CA LEU A 217 -4.82 -0.50 15.17
C LEU A 217 -6.24 -0.66 14.68
N TYR A 218 -6.52 -0.07 13.51
CA TYR A 218 -7.75 -0.24 12.73
C TYR A 218 -7.39 -0.80 11.36
N ILE A 219 -8.12 -1.82 10.92
CA ILE A 219 -7.93 -2.44 9.61
C ILE A 219 -9.25 -2.41 8.85
N GLY A 220 -9.21 -1.93 7.61
CA GLY A 220 -10.35 -1.94 6.70
C GLY A 220 -10.02 -2.71 5.43
N TYR A 221 -10.99 -3.44 4.83
CA TYR A 221 -10.78 -4.15 3.57
C TYR A 221 -12.07 -4.31 2.77
N GLY A 222 -11.94 -4.43 1.44
CA GLY A 222 -13.06 -4.78 0.57
C GLY A 222 -13.40 -6.27 0.71
N SER A 223 -14.68 -6.62 0.80
CA SER A 223 -15.11 -8.03 0.97
C SER A 223 -14.80 -8.93 -0.22
N LYS A 224 -14.48 -8.34 -1.39
CA LYS A 224 -14.04 -9.03 -2.61
C LYS A 224 -12.58 -8.72 -2.95
N ASP A 225 -11.84 -8.11 -2.03
CA ASP A 225 -10.42 -7.84 -2.17
C ASP A 225 -9.63 -9.16 -2.16
N GLY A 226 -8.65 -9.30 -3.05
CA GLY A 226 -7.77 -10.48 -3.08
C GLY A 226 -6.98 -10.69 -1.79
N LEU A 227 -6.82 -9.65 -0.96
CA LEU A 227 -6.16 -9.68 0.34
C LEU A 227 -7.13 -9.92 1.51
N ALA A 228 -8.45 -10.05 1.25
CA ALA A 228 -9.48 -10.12 2.30
C ALA A 228 -9.29 -11.31 3.26
N GLN A 229 -8.84 -12.46 2.75
CA GLN A 229 -8.61 -13.65 3.58
C GLN A 229 -7.62 -13.37 4.70
N PHE A 230 -6.55 -12.66 4.41
CA PHE A 230 -5.54 -12.31 5.40
C PHE A 230 -6.10 -11.35 6.46
N GLN A 231 -6.84 -10.33 6.03
CA GLN A 231 -7.45 -9.36 6.92
C GLN A 231 -8.39 -10.04 7.92
N THR A 232 -9.15 -11.03 7.45
CA THR A 232 -10.05 -11.82 8.30
C THR A 232 -9.29 -12.60 9.39
N LEU A 233 -8.11 -13.13 9.07
CA LEU A 233 -7.27 -13.85 10.04
C LEU A 233 -6.71 -12.92 11.14
N ILE A 234 -6.36 -11.69 10.77
CA ILE A 234 -5.93 -10.66 11.74
C ILE A 234 -7.11 -10.23 12.62
N GLY A 235 -8.32 -10.18 12.09
CA GLY A 235 -9.51 -9.84 12.85
C GLY A 235 -9.78 -10.75 14.03
N THR A 236 -9.19 -11.95 14.07
CA THR A 236 -9.31 -12.84 15.24
C THR A 236 -8.53 -12.35 16.47
N ILE A 237 -7.64 -11.37 16.30
CA ILE A 237 -6.80 -10.80 17.37
C ILE A 237 -7.10 -9.34 17.66
N LEU A 238 -8.01 -8.72 16.91
CA LEU A 238 -8.44 -7.34 17.12
C LEU A 238 -9.85 -7.28 17.72
N PRO A 239 -10.17 -6.24 18.49
CA PRO A 239 -11.55 -5.95 18.85
C PRO A 239 -12.44 -5.83 17.60
N PRO A 240 -13.71 -6.31 17.65
CA PRO A 240 -14.59 -6.34 16.46
C PRO A 240 -14.84 -4.97 15.83
N ASP A 241 -14.78 -3.89 16.60
CA ASP A 241 -14.95 -2.51 16.13
C ASP A 241 -13.73 -1.96 15.41
N ARG A 242 -12.63 -2.69 15.37
CA ARG A 242 -11.36 -2.30 14.73
C ARG A 242 -11.03 -3.05 13.45
N LEU A 243 -11.85 -4.02 13.08
CA LEU A 243 -11.78 -4.67 11.77
C LEU A 243 -13.06 -4.36 10.99
N LEU A 244 -12.92 -3.67 9.86
CA LEU A 244 -14.05 -3.20 9.07
C LEU A 244 -14.00 -3.79 7.66
N ALA A 245 -15.16 -4.18 7.16
CA ALA A 245 -15.31 -4.66 5.79
C ALA A 245 -16.35 -3.82 5.06
N ALA A 246 -16.04 -3.46 3.81
CA ALA A 246 -16.98 -2.82 2.91
C ALA A 246 -17.21 -3.67 1.65
N PRO A 247 -18.37 -3.59 0.99
CA PRO A 247 -18.58 -4.23 -0.31
C PRO A 247 -17.61 -3.64 -1.35
N GLY A 248 -16.89 -4.49 -2.08
CA GLY A 248 -15.98 -4.08 -3.16
C GLY A 248 -14.65 -4.81 -3.14
N GLY A 249 -13.78 -4.46 -4.09
CA GLY A 249 -12.48 -5.05 -4.32
C GLY A 249 -11.33 -4.26 -3.70
N HIS A 250 -10.18 -4.27 -4.41
CA HIS A 250 -8.98 -3.52 -4.05
C HIS A 250 -8.96 -2.20 -4.82
N ASP A 251 -9.91 -1.30 -4.52
CA ASP A 251 -10.18 -0.08 -5.28
C ASP A 251 -10.74 1.06 -4.41
N TRP A 252 -10.88 2.26 -4.99
CA TRP A 252 -11.25 3.48 -4.30
C TRP A 252 -12.60 3.44 -3.55
N PRO A 253 -13.71 2.90 -4.10
CA PRO A 253 -14.99 2.96 -3.41
C PRO A 253 -14.98 2.31 -2.02
N PRO A 254 -14.57 1.04 -1.84
CA PRO A 254 -14.47 0.44 -0.50
C PRO A 254 -13.41 1.13 0.36
N TRP A 255 -12.28 1.58 -0.19
CA TRP A 255 -11.27 2.29 0.58
C TRP A 255 -11.80 3.60 1.19
N LYS A 256 -12.55 4.39 0.41
CA LYS A 256 -13.17 5.64 0.88
C LYS A 256 -14.23 5.38 1.94
N GLN A 257 -15.03 4.33 1.77
CA GLN A 257 -16.04 3.95 2.76
C GLN A 257 -15.35 3.57 4.08
N MET A 258 -14.38 2.65 4.04
CA MET A 258 -13.67 2.19 5.24
C MET A 258 -12.90 3.30 5.93
N TRP A 259 -12.29 4.22 5.16
CA TRP A 259 -11.66 5.40 5.72
C TRP A 259 -12.64 6.21 6.58
N GLY A 260 -13.82 6.53 6.02
CA GLY A 260 -14.88 7.22 6.75
C GLY A 260 -15.32 6.46 8.00
N ASP A 261 -15.56 5.16 7.86
CA ASP A 261 -16.00 4.30 8.96
C ASP A 261 -14.97 4.20 10.10
N VAL A 262 -13.68 4.18 9.77
CA VAL A 262 -12.58 4.21 10.76
C VAL A 262 -12.49 5.58 11.43
N LEU A 263 -12.59 6.67 10.66
CA LEU A 263 -12.57 8.02 11.23
C LEU A 263 -13.71 8.27 12.22
N ASP A 264 -14.84 7.58 12.07
CA ASP A 264 -15.96 7.66 13.00
C ASP A 264 -15.71 6.89 14.31
N ARG A 265 -14.83 5.89 14.31
CA ARG A 265 -14.52 5.00 15.45
C ARG A 265 -13.21 5.33 16.14
N ALA A 266 -12.21 5.78 15.37
CA ALA A 266 -10.89 6.08 15.92
C ALA A 266 -10.97 7.25 16.92
N PRO A 267 -10.26 7.18 18.06
CA PRO A 267 -10.29 8.21 19.07
C PRO A 267 -9.43 9.42 18.67
N LEU A 268 -9.72 9.96 17.50
CA LEU A 268 -9.12 11.18 16.99
C LEU A 268 -9.79 12.39 17.63
N PRO A 269 -9.03 13.44 17.99
CA PRO A 269 -9.60 14.64 18.61
C PRO A 269 -10.55 15.34 17.64
N ARG A 270 -11.61 15.95 18.18
CA ARG A 270 -12.57 16.71 17.37
C ARG A 270 -12.60 18.17 17.82
N LYS A 271 -12.72 19.09 16.88
CA LYS A 271 -12.84 20.52 17.15
C LYS A 271 -14.07 20.79 18.02
N GLY A 272 -13.88 21.61 19.03
CA GLY A 272 -14.98 22.00 19.95
C GLY A 272 -15.29 21.01 21.09
N ILE A 273 -14.70 19.82 21.08
CA ILE A 273 -14.80 18.87 22.18
C ILE A 273 -13.46 18.90 22.93
N ARG A 274 -13.34 19.73 23.96
CA ARG A 274 -12.22 19.60 24.89
C ARG A 274 -12.33 18.24 25.56
N ALA A 275 -11.27 17.43 25.47
CA ALA A 275 -11.16 16.24 26.30
C ALA A 275 -11.35 16.66 27.75
N ALA A 276 -12.33 16.07 28.43
CA ALA A 276 -12.44 16.24 29.88
C ALA A 276 -11.13 15.72 30.46
N GLU A 277 -10.39 16.61 31.12
CA GLU A 277 -9.20 16.27 31.87
C GLU A 277 -9.55 15.16 32.86
N LYS A 278 -8.88 13.99 32.65
CA LYS A 278 -8.94 12.88 33.61
C LYS A 278 -7.75 12.92 34.52
#